data_9b1369d970cdf8bc2bd2f46c11721222
#
_entry.id   9b1369d970cdf8bc2bd2f46c11721222
#
_cell.length_a   1.000
_cell.length_b   1.000
_cell.length_c   1.000
_cell.angle_alpha   90.00
_cell.angle_beta   90.00
_cell.angle_gamma   90.00
#
_symmetry.space_group_name_H-M   'P 1'
#
loop_
_entity.id
_entity.type
_entity.pdbx_description
1 polymer ?
#
loop_
_entity_poly.entity_id
_entity_poly.type
_entity_poly.pdbx_seq_one_letter_code
_entity_poly.pdbx_strand_id
1 'polypeptide(L)'
;VKIHSPAGAAEAKIIANGRVQTPTVVHVQAIPNRKPNDIPTSSIGMYVDTSGINYTRPITNIGALRGLTQSDLIIGVEATKYTTSKYIQLGQDIIEPYNDMIRTSGIEKWNIYSSSLTWMASITQLPDYTIRNAYLAKIPYTHWAGNQSTPVDSKDTYNFLDGLEKRYGVEGIGTKENQVFQKLNGIGNNEEILFFQAIDEMMGHQYANVQQRVQATGIILDKEFNYLRDEWRTASKDSNKIKTFGTNGEYKTDTAGVIDYKNNAYGVAYVHENEDIKLGRGIGWYTGIVHNTFKFKDIGRSKEQMLQVKVGLLKSVPFDDNNSLNWTISGDIFVGRNRMHRKFLVVDEIFNAKSKYYTYGIGVRNEIGKEFRLSEGFTLRPYAALKLEYGRVSKIREKSGEIKLEVKQNQYFSVRPEIGAELGFKHYFGMKALRTTLGVAYENELGRVANGKNKARVVDTTADWFNIRGEKEDRKGNVKVDLNVGVDNTRVGVTANVGYDTKGENLRGGLGLRVIF
;
A
#
# COMPACT_ATOMS: atom_id res chain seq x y z
N VAL A 1 -39.70 -12.24 26.24
CA VAL A 1 -38.78 -12.16 27.40
C VAL A 1 -38.39 -10.70 27.59
N LYS A 2 -38.58 -10.14 28.78
CA LYS A 2 -38.17 -8.78 29.11
C LYS A 2 -37.07 -8.83 30.18
N ILE A 3 -35.95 -8.17 29.90
CA ILE A 3 -34.92 -7.96 30.92
C ILE A 3 -35.16 -6.60 31.54
N HIS A 4 -35.27 -6.57 32.85
CA HIS A 4 -35.52 -5.34 33.60
C HIS A 4 -34.30 -5.04 34.47
N SER A 5 -33.69 -3.90 34.23
CA SER A 5 -32.64 -3.36 35.09
C SER A 5 -33.23 -2.43 36.11
N PRO A 6 -32.78 -2.47 37.38
CA PRO A 6 -33.18 -1.48 38.38
C PRO A 6 -32.82 -0.06 37.95
N ALA A 7 -33.55 0.94 38.40
CA ALA A 7 -33.27 2.33 38.11
C ALA A 7 -31.82 2.68 38.48
N GLY A 8 -31.12 3.35 37.56
CA GLY A 8 -29.73 3.76 37.73
C GLY A 8 -28.67 2.71 37.37
N ALA A 9 -29.05 1.52 36.88
CA ALA A 9 -28.13 0.52 36.36
C ALA A 9 -28.15 0.50 34.82
N ALA A 10 -27.03 0.17 34.20
CA ALA A 10 -27.00 -0.09 32.77
C ALA A 10 -27.85 -1.31 32.42
N GLU A 11 -28.51 -1.25 31.27
CA GLU A 11 -29.30 -2.38 30.79
C GLU A 11 -28.40 -3.58 30.47
N ALA A 12 -28.91 -4.78 30.78
CA ALA A 12 -28.21 -6.00 30.41
C ALA A 12 -28.15 -6.11 28.87
N LYS A 13 -26.97 -6.42 28.35
CA LYS A 13 -26.78 -6.66 26.93
C LYS A 13 -27.07 -8.12 26.60
N ILE A 14 -27.77 -8.34 25.51
CA ILE A 14 -28.05 -9.68 24.99
C ILE A 14 -27.13 -9.94 23.81
N ILE A 15 -26.51 -11.09 23.81
CA ILE A 15 -25.70 -11.54 22.69
C ILE A 15 -26.44 -12.64 21.93
N ALA A 16 -26.69 -12.39 20.65
CA ALA A 16 -27.23 -13.39 19.76
C ALA A 16 -26.30 -13.51 18.53
N ASN A 17 -25.98 -14.74 18.17
CA ASN A 17 -25.07 -15.03 17.05
C ASN A 17 -23.70 -14.31 17.14
N GLY A 18 -23.16 -14.19 18.37
CA GLY A 18 -21.87 -13.54 18.63
C GLY A 18 -21.88 -12.01 18.54
N ARG A 19 -23.02 -11.38 18.36
CA ARG A 19 -23.16 -9.91 18.32
C ARG A 19 -23.95 -9.40 19.49
N VAL A 20 -23.49 -8.30 20.06
CA VAL A 20 -24.26 -7.58 21.10
C VAL A 20 -25.49 -6.99 20.43
N GLN A 21 -26.66 -7.44 20.86
CA GLN A 21 -27.93 -6.89 20.40
C GLN A 21 -28.27 -5.63 21.22
N THR A 22 -28.96 -4.69 20.58
CA THR A 22 -29.52 -3.54 21.31
C THR A 22 -30.41 -4.07 22.43
N PRO A 23 -30.19 -3.66 23.69
CA PRO A 23 -30.95 -4.24 24.79
C PRO A 23 -32.44 -3.91 24.65
N THR A 24 -33.22 -4.95 24.48
CA THR A 24 -34.66 -4.87 24.74
C THR A 24 -34.84 -5.15 26.22
N VAL A 25 -35.60 -4.35 26.91
CA VAL A 25 -35.90 -4.63 28.33
C VAL A 25 -36.59 -5.98 28.42
N VAL A 26 -35.88 -6.95 28.97
CA VAL A 26 -36.40 -8.31 29.12
C VAL A 26 -36.70 -8.54 30.59
N HIS A 27 -37.94 -8.79 30.86
CA HIS A 27 -38.42 -9.13 32.21
C HIS A 27 -38.87 -10.58 32.23
N VAL A 28 -38.16 -11.42 32.97
CA VAL A 28 -38.54 -12.81 33.16
C VAL A 28 -39.58 -12.86 34.26
N GLN A 29 -40.82 -13.16 33.90
CA GLN A 29 -41.92 -13.34 34.85
C GLN A 29 -42.10 -14.81 35.17
N ALA A 30 -42.25 -15.11 36.45
CA ALA A 30 -42.76 -16.41 36.88
C ALA A 30 -44.20 -16.55 36.35
N ILE A 31 -44.48 -17.65 35.67
CA ILE A 31 -45.81 -17.98 35.20
C ILE A 31 -46.45 -18.90 36.25
N PRO A 32 -47.47 -18.43 36.98
CA PRO A 32 -48.13 -19.24 37.95
C PRO A 32 -48.74 -20.50 37.30
N ASN A 33 -48.62 -21.63 37.98
CA ASN A 33 -49.21 -22.91 37.56
C ASN A 33 -48.72 -23.55 36.28
N ARG A 34 -47.57 -23.09 35.72
CA ARG A 34 -46.94 -23.76 34.58
C ARG A 34 -46.20 -25.02 35.05
N LYS A 35 -46.39 -26.12 34.29
CA LYS A 35 -45.67 -27.36 34.59
C LYS A 35 -44.18 -27.20 34.34
N PRO A 36 -43.30 -27.89 35.10
CA PRO A 36 -41.89 -28.00 34.76
C PRO A 36 -41.74 -28.40 33.32
N ASN A 37 -41.01 -28.11 32.46
CA ASN A 37 -40.84 -28.47 31.05
C ASN A 37 -41.67 -27.69 30.03
N ASP A 38 -42.45 -26.71 30.45
CA ASP A 38 -43.21 -25.88 29.49
C ASP A 38 -42.37 -24.78 28.83
N ILE A 39 -41.14 -24.57 29.28
CA ILE A 39 -40.18 -23.63 28.66
C ILE A 39 -38.97 -24.45 28.18
N PRO A 40 -38.87 -24.72 26.89
CA PRO A 40 -37.76 -25.48 26.33
C PRO A 40 -36.51 -24.59 26.17
N THR A 41 -36.05 -23.98 27.25
CA THR A 41 -34.85 -23.14 27.23
C THR A 41 -33.72 -23.93 27.84
N SER A 42 -32.75 -24.34 27.00
CA SER A 42 -31.61 -25.15 27.44
C SER A 42 -30.47 -24.30 28.04
N SER A 43 -30.33 -23.07 27.62
CA SER A 43 -29.34 -22.15 28.19
C SER A 43 -29.75 -20.69 28.00
N ILE A 44 -29.20 -19.82 28.83
CA ILE A 44 -29.34 -18.37 28.73
C ILE A 44 -27.95 -17.73 28.87
N GLY A 45 -27.66 -16.75 28.04
CA GLY A 45 -26.40 -16.01 28.10
C GLY A 45 -26.61 -14.62 28.70
N MET A 46 -25.72 -14.21 29.57
CA MET A 46 -25.71 -12.87 30.15
C MET A 46 -24.37 -12.17 29.84
N TYR A 47 -24.48 -10.88 29.49
CA TYR A 47 -23.33 -10.04 29.27
C TYR A 47 -22.93 -9.28 30.54
N VAL A 48 -21.66 -9.35 30.88
CA VAL A 48 -21.04 -8.63 31.99
C VAL A 48 -20.25 -7.45 31.46
N ASP A 49 -20.73 -6.23 31.73
CA ASP A 49 -19.98 -5.01 31.37
C ASP A 49 -18.85 -4.80 32.39
N THR A 50 -17.63 -4.64 31.92
CA THR A 50 -16.44 -4.54 32.76
C THR A 50 -15.90 -3.11 32.85
N SER A 51 -16.66 -2.12 32.39
CA SER A 51 -16.20 -0.72 32.41
C SER A 51 -16.03 -0.15 33.82
N GLY A 52 -16.74 -0.70 34.80
CA GLY A 52 -16.82 -0.12 36.14
C GLY A 52 -17.64 1.18 36.22
N ILE A 53 -18.16 1.65 35.10
CA ILE A 53 -18.96 2.87 34.98
C ILE A 53 -20.43 2.52 34.72
N ASN A 54 -20.65 1.63 33.77
CA ASN A 54 -21.96 1.15 33.40
C ASN A 54 -22.08 -0.31 33.81
N TYR A 55 -22.66 -0.54 34.97
CA TYR A 55 -22.86 -1.90 35.47
C TYR A 55 -24.06 -2.54 34.78
N THR A 56 -23.83 -3.65 34.09
CA THR A 56 -24.93 -4.53 33.73
C THR A 56 -25.44 -5.26 34.97
N ARG A 57 -26.74 -5.43 35.05
CA ARG A 57 -27.34 -6.23 36.11
C ARG A 57 -27.69 -7.62 35.61
N PRO A 58 -27.57 -8.63 36.44
CA PRO A 58 -28.01 -9.96 36.09
C PRO A 58 -29.51 -9.99 35.82
N ILE A 59 -29.93 -10.99 35.05
CA ILE A 59 -31.33 -11.26 34.82
C ILE A 59 -31.96 -11.68 36.15
N THR A 60 -33.03 -11.00 36.56
CA THR A 60 -33.71 -11.32 37.80
C THR A 60 -34.70 -12.46 37.61
N ASN A 61 -34.94 -13.21 38.70
CA ASN A 61 -35.92 -14.30 38.77
C ASN A 61 -35.66 -15.44 37.76
N ILE A 62 -34.38 -15.70 37.45
CA ILE A 62 -33.98 -16.74 36.50
C ILE A 62 -34.42 -18.14 36.95
N GLY A 63 -34.63 -18.37 38.26
CA GLY A 63 -35.14 -19.61 38.80
C GLY A 63 -36.56 -19.95 38.34
N ALA A 64 -37.31 -18.98 37.78
CA ALA A 64 -38.60 -19.25 37.15
C ALA A 64 -38.49 -20.02 35.85
N LEU A 65 -37.30 -20.02 35.23
CA LEU A 65 -36.98 -20.79 34.01
C LEU A 65 -36.57 -22.20 34.43
N ARG A 66 -37.53 -23.05 34.66
CA ARG A 66 -37.27 -24.45 35.07
C ARG A 66 -36.66 -25.23 33.90
N GLY A 67 -35.70 -26.11 34.22
CA GLY A 67 -35.02 -26.94 33.26
C GLY A 67 -33.67 -26.39 32.81
N LEU A 68 -33.27 -25.19 33.22
CA LEU A 68 -31.93 -24.68 33.01
C LEU A 68 -30.97 -25.36 33.99
N THR A 69 -30.01 -26.12 33.43
CA THR A 69 -28.96 -26.76 34.21
C THR A 69 -27.60 -26.07 34.01
N GLN A 70 -27.51 -25.24 32.98
CA GLN A 70 -26.30 -24.50 32.65
C GLN A 70 -26.66 -23.12 32.08
N SER A 71 -25.74 -22.19 32.20
CA SER A 71 -25.88 -20.85 31.63
C SER A 71 -24.53 -20.28 31.27
N ASP A 72 -24.54 -19.25 30.44
CA ASP A 72 -23.34 -18.62 29.93
C ASP A 72 -23.18 -17.22 30.53
N LEU A 73 -21.95 -16.90 30.96
CA LEU A 73 -21.53 -15.53 31.25
C LEU A 73 -20.56 -15.08 30.18
N ILE A 74 -20.89 -13.98 29.52
CA ILE A 74 -20.07 -13.40 28.47
C ILE A 74 -19.45 -12.13 29.04
N ILE A 75 -18.17 -12.21 29.31
CA ILE A 75 -17.40 -11.12 29.93
C ILE A 75 -16.99 -10.14 28.83
N GLY A 76 -17.47 -8.91 28.93
CA GLY A 76 -17.09 -7.82 28.05
C GLY A 76 -15.67 -7.36 28.30
N VAL A 77 -15.09 -6.68 27.31
CA VAL A 77 -13.70 -6.18 27.34
C VAL A 77 -13.62 -4.67 27.51
N GLU A 78 -14.66 -4.04 28.01
CA GLU A 78 -14.70 -2.59 28.24
C GLU A 78 -13.58 -2.14 29.19
N ALA A 79 -13.12 -2.99 30.10
CA ALA A 79 -12.00 -2.72 31.00
C ALA A 79 -10.69 -2.42 30.22
N THR A 80 -10.52 -2.96 29.02
CA THR A 80 -9.33 -2.72 28.19
C THR A 80 -9.22 -1.28 27.70
N LYS A 81 -10.29 -0.51 27.75
CA LYS A 81 -10.28 0.92 27.38
C LYS A 81 -9.58 1.80 28.41
N TYR A 82 -9.39 1.30 29.62
CA TYR A 82 -8.87 2.07 30.75
C TYR A 82 -7.49 1.64 31.21
N THR A 83 -6.95 0.59 30.63
CA THR A 83 -5.62 0.08 30.97
C THR A 83 -4.89 -0.48 29.74
N THR A 84 -3.58 -0.41 29.76
CA THR A 84 -2.70 -1.03 28.75
C THR A 84 -2.21 -2.41 29.19
N SER A 85 -2.62 -2.88 30.35
CA SER A 85 -2.24 -4.21 30.85
C SER A 85 -2.84 -5.32 29.98
N LYS A 86 -2.06 -6.36 29.76
CA LYS A 86 -2.48 -7.59 29.06
C LYS A 86 -3.22 -8.57 29.97
N TYR A 87 -3.30 -8.28 31.23
CA TYR A 87 -3.95 -9.10 32.24
C TYR A 87 -4.71 -8.19 33.20
N ILE A 88 -6.02 -8.44 33.33
CA ILE A 88 -6.93 -7.60 34.11
C ILE A 88 -7.72 -8.48 35.09
N GLN A 89 -7.62 -8.16 36.39
CA GLN A 89 -8.50 -8.73 37.39
C GLN A 89 -9.72 -7.82 37.56
N LEU A 90 -10.92 -8.38 37.47
CA LEU A 90 -12.15 -7.61 37.63
C LEU A 90 -12.43 -7.34 39.10
N GLY A 91 -12.91 -6.15 39.41
CA GLY A 91 -13.27 -5.75 40.75
C GLY A 91 -14.47 -6.51 41.28
N GLN A 92 -14.58 -6.63 42.61
CA GLN A 92 -15.70 -7.31 43.27
C GLN A 92 -17.04 -6.61 43.03
N ASP A 93 -17.03 -5.30 42.87
CA ASP A 93 -18.20 -4.51 42.51
C ASP A 93 -18.86 -4.91 41.18
N ILE A 94 -18.05 -5.40 40.22
CA ILE A 94 -18.52 -5.93 38.94
C ILE A 94 -19.12 -7.34 39.13
N ILE A 95 -18.54 -8.15 39.99
CA ILE A 95 -18.81 -9.59 40.12
C ILE A 95 -19.96 -9.85 41.08
N GLU A 96 -20.04 -9.13 42.20
CA GLU A 96 -20.98 -9.44 43.29
C GLU A 96 -22.46 -9.46 42.87
N PRO A 97 -22.94 -8.57 42.00
CA PRO A 97 -24.32 -8.65 41.53
C PRO A 97 -24.66 -9.99 40.85
N TYR A 98 -23.65 -10.57 40.17
CA TYR A 98 -23.83 -11.88 39.54
C TYR A 98 -23.75 -13.02 40.52
N ASN A 99 -22.98 -12.90 41.60
CA ASN A 99 -22.93 -13.89 42.67
C ASN A 99 -24.27 -14.02 43.37
N ASP A 100 -24.96 -12.92 43.61
CA ASP A 100 -26.30 -12.96 44.17
C ASP A 100 -27.29 -13.71 43.27
N MET A 101 -27.21 -13.49 41.99
CA MET A 101 -27.99 -14.20 40.99
C MET A 101 -27.61 -15.69 40.94
N ILE A 102 -26.33 -16.02 40.95
CA ILE A 102 -25.85 -17.41 40.95
C ILE A 102 -26.39 -18.18 42.15
N ARG A 103 -26.36 -17.60 43.36
CA ARG A 103 -26.86 -18.22 44.58
C ARG A 103 -28.36 -18.56 44.51
N THR A 104 -29.14 -17.74 43.81
CA THR A 104 -30.60 -17.87 43.73
C THR A 104 -31.09 -18.57 42.48
N SER A 105 -30.23 -18.83 41.53
CA SER A 105 -30.63 -19.37 40.22
C SER A 105 -30.87 -20.88 40.21
N GLY A 106 -30.19 -21.63 41.06
CA GLY A 106 -30.16 -23.10 41.03
C GLY A 106 -29.33 -23.67 39.87
N ILE A 107 -28.57 -22.84 39.15
CA ILE A 107 -27.72 -23.26 38.05
C ILE A 107 -26.34 -23.60 38.58
N GLU A 108 -25.89 -24.82 38.33
CA GLU A 108 -24.61 -25.33 38.84
C GLU A 108 -23.46 -25.12 37.87
N LYS A 109 -23.74 -25.14 36.55
CA LYS A 109 -22.72 -25.04 35.52
C LYS A 109 -22.81 -23.68 34.84
N TRP A 110 -21.72 -22.92 34.95
CA TRP A 110 -21.54 -21.63 34.30
C TRP A 110 -20.42 -21.74 33.27
N ASN A 111 -20.73 -21.46 31.99
CA ASN A 111 -19.77 -21.38 30.93
C ASN A 111 -19.33 -19.93 30.81
N ILE A 112 -18.04 -19.72 30.78
CA ILE A 112 -17.45 -18.38 30.72
C ILE A 112 -16.86 -18.15 29.37
N TYR A 113 -17.26 -17.06 28.73
CA TYR A 113 -16.77 -16.63 27.42
C TYR A 113 -16.33 -15.17 27.51
N SER A 114 -15.29 -14.82 26.71
CA SER A 114 -14.98 -13.44 26.40
C SER A 114 -15.85 -12.98 25.23
N SER A 115 -16.26 -11.72 25.23
CA SER A 115 -16.91 -11.10 24.08
C SER A 115 -15.94 -10.82 22.93
N SER A 116 -14.65 -10.82 23.21
CA SER A 116 -13.59 -10.46 22.26
C SER A 116 -12.88 -11.70 21.71
N LEU A 117 -12.53 -11.65 20.43
CA LEU A 117 -11.70 -12.65 19.78
C LEU A 117 -10.30 -12.73 20.39
N THR A 118 -9.72 -11.59 20.78
CA THR A 118 -8.32 -11.48 21.19
C THR A 118 -8.11 -11.51 22.70
N TRP A 119 -9.17 -11.70 23.47
CA TRP A 119 -9.12 -11.79 24.93
C TRP A 119 -9.78 -13.05 25.44
N MET A 120 -9.16 -13.68 26.44
CA MET A 120 -9.77 -14.78 27.20
C MET A 120 -10.38 -14.24 28.48
N ALA A 121 -11.51 -14.84 28.88
CA ALA A 121 -12.08 -14.65 30.17
C ALA A 121 -11.99 -15.95 31.00
N SER A 122 -11.68 -15.83 32.27
CA SER A 122 -11.62 -16.95 33.19
C SER A 122 -12.14 -16.55 34.58
N ILE A 123 -12.66 -17.51 35.31
CA ILE A 123 -13.09 -17.32 36.67
C ILE A 123 -12.52 -18.41 37.58
N THR A 124 -12.43 -18.10 38.87
CA THR A 124 -12.31 -19.09 39.93
C THR A 124 -13.61 -19.09 40.74
N GLN A 125 -14.09 -20.26 41.07
CA GLN A 125 -15.37 -20.42 41.79
C GLN A 125 -15.18 -20.99 43.19
N LEU A 126 -16.09 -20.62 44.07
CA LEU A 126 -16.26 -21.24 45.37
C LEU A 126 -17.14 -22.51 45.27
N PRO A 127 -17.21 -23.36 46.31
CA PRO A 127 -18.02 -24.58 46.29
C PRO A 127 -19.52 -24.34 46.04
N ASP A 128 -20.03 -23.15 46.31
CA ASP A 128 -21.41 -22.73 46.04
C ASP A 128 -21.60 -22.17 44.59
N TYR A 129 -20.63 -22.40 43.71
CA TYR A 129 -20.58 -21.94 42.33
C TYR A 129 -20.45 -20.42 42.17
N THR A 130 -20.38 -19.64 43.21
CA THR A 130 -20.12 -18.20 43.12
C THR A 130 -18.72 -17.91 42.66
N ILE A 131 -18.55 -16.76 42.00
CA ILE A 131 -17.28 -16.32 41.43
C ILE A 131 -16.43 -15.73 42.55
N ARG A 132 -15.27 -16.29 42.78
CA ARG A 132 -14.26 -15.74 43.69
C ARG A 132 -13.46 -14.63 43.02
N ASN A 133 -12.92 -14.91 41.84
CA ASN A 133 -12.18 -13.97 41.02
C ASN A 133 -12.57 -14.14 39.55
N ALA A 134 -12.54 -13.04 38.81
CA ALA A 134 -12.71 -13.03 37.35
C ALA A 134 -11.57 -12.27 36.70
N TYR A 135 -11.07 -12.80 35.60
CA TYR A 135 -9.90 -12.31 34.90
C TYR A 135 -10.15 -12.18 33.40
N LEU A 136 -9.55 -11.15 32.84
CA LEU A 136 -9.36 -11.00 31.38
C LEU A 136 -7.87 -11.12 31.08
N ALA A 137 -7.51 -11.97 30.14
CA ALA A 137 -6.15 -12.14 29.68
C ALA A 137 -6.08 -12.00 28.18
N LYS A 138 -5.17 -11.18 27.71
CA LYS A 138 -4.97 -10.99 26.27
C LYS A 138 -4.35 -12.24 25.66
N ILE A 139 -4.94 -12.73 24.56
CA ILE A 139 -4.36 -13.78 23.75
C ILE A 139 -3.25 -13.13 22.91
N PRO A 140 -2.01 -13.65 22.92
CA PRO A 140 -0.96 -13.13 22.06
C PRO A 140 -1.40 -13.16 20.60
N TYR A 141 -1.16 -12.07 19.86
CA TYR A 141 -1.54 -12.00 18.45
C TYR A 141 -0.89 -13.10 17.60
N THR A 142 0.27 -13.57 18.00
CA THR A 142 0.98 -14.69 17.32
C THR A 142 0.17 -15.99 17.29
N HIS A 143 -0.79 -16.15 18.18
CA HIS A 143 -1.71 -17.30 18.19
C HIS A 143 -2.49 -17.45 16.87
N TRP A 144 -2.71 -16.34 16.18
CA TRP A 144 -3.49 -16.30 14.94
C TRP A 144 -2.67 -16.54 13.68
N ALA A 145 -1.34 -16.72 13.79
CA ALA A 145 -0.48 -16.99 12.66
C ALA A 145 -0.81 -18.35 12.03
N GLY A 146 -0.95 -18.37 10.70
CA GLY A 146 -1.26 -19.60 9.95
C GLY A 146 -2.76 -19.89 9.77
N ASN A 147 -3.63 -19.15 10.42
CA ASN A 147 -5.09 -19.34 10.33
C ASN A 147 -5.76 -18.46 9.24
N GLN A 148 -4.96 -17.88 8.36
CA GLN A 148 -5.44 -16.99 7.31
C GLN A 148 -5.95 -17.75 6.10
N SER A 149 -6.99 -17.20 5.46
CA SER A 149 -7.56 -17.73 4.22
C SER A 149 -6.74 -17.41 2.97
N THR A 150 -5.81 -16.45 3.05
CA THR A 150 -4.92 -16.11 1.94
C THR A 150 -3.58 -16.84 2.06
N PRO A 151 -2.98 -17.30 0.95
CA PRO A 151 -1.72 -18.03 0.98
C PRO A 151 -0.56 -17.08 1.30
N VAL A 152 -0.39 -16.76 2.57
CA VAL A 152 0.77 -16.04 3.10
C VAL A 152 1.61 -17.04 3.88
N ASP A 153 2.92 -16.90 3.80
CA ASP A 153 3.81 -17.68 4.64
C ASP A 153 3.47 -17.42 6.11
N SER A 154 3.13 -18.45 6.86
CA SER A 154 2.77 -18.37 8.27
C SER A 154 3.86 -17.73 9.12
N LYS A 155 5.14 -17.90 8.73
CA LYS A 155 6.29 -17.29 9.39
C LYS A 155 6.29 -15.77 9.22
N ASP A 156 5.97 -15.25 8.05
CA ASP A 156 5.89 -13.80 7.80
C ASP A 156 4.78 -13.18 8.63
N THR A 157 3.63 -13.83 8.68
CA THR A 157 2.52 -13.37 9.52
C THR A 157 2.88 -13.43 10.99
N TYR A 158 3.52 -14.51 11.44
CA TYR A 158 3.98 -14.63 12.83
C TYR A 158 4.93 -13.50 13.20
N ASN A 159 5.91 -13.18 12.37
CA ASN A 159 6.87 -12.14 12.66
C ASN A 159 6.23 -10.75 12.73
N PHE A 160 5.27 -10.48 11.85
CA PHE A 160 4.48 -9.25 11.95
C PHE A 160 3.65 -9.20 13.23
N LEU A 161 2.93 -10.27 13.53
CA LEU A 161 2.09 -10.36 14.73
C LEU A 161 2.90 -10.28 16.03
N ASP A 162 4.11 -10.82 16.04
CA ASP A 162 5.04 -10.68 17.17
C ASP A 162 5.44 -9.21 17.38
N GLY A 163 5.70 -8.49 16.31
CA GLY A 163 5.96 -7.05 16.38
C GLY A 163 4.75 -6.25 16.85
N LEU A 164 3.56 -6.59 16.36
CA LEU A 164 2.31 -5.97 16.79
C LEU A 164 2.06 -6.22 18.28
N GLU A 165 2.27 -7.45 18.74
CA GLU A 165 2.15 -7.82 20.16
C GLU A 165 3.10 -7.02 21.05
N LYS A 166 4.35 -6.84 20.61
CA LYS A 166 5.36 -6.06 21.35
C LYS A 166 5.04 -4.57 21.42
N ARG A 167 4.20 -4.06 20.53
CA ARG A 167 3.72 -2.67 20.56
C ARG A 167 2.48 -2.49 21.44
N TYR A 168 1.81 -3.55 21.81
CA TYR A 168 0.64 -3.43 22.68
C TYR A 168 1.03 -2.83 24.04
N GLY A 169 0.39 -1.72 24.40
CA GLY A 169 0.61 -1.06 25.67
C GLY A 169 1.85 -0.17 25.76
N VAL A 170 2.64 -0.06 24.69
CA VAL A 170 3.80 0.86 24.66
C VAL A 170 3.34 2.31 24.64
N GLU A 171 2.35 2.61 23.82
CA GLU A 171 1.69 3.91 23.81
C GLU A 171 0.51 3.94 24.77
N GLY A 172 0.37 5.05 25.50
CA GLY A 172 -0.65 5.20 26.53
C GLY A 172 -2.07 5.28 26.01
N ILE A 173 -3.01 5.15 26.93
CA ILE A 173 -4.43 5.32 26.65
C ILE A 173 -4.67 6.71 26.05
N GLY A 174 -5.53 6.78 25.03
CA GLY A 174 -5.89 8.03 24.35
C GLY A 174 -4.98 8.38 23.16
N THR A 175 -3.86 7.71 22.98
CA THR A 175 -3.02 7.89 21.78
C THR A 175 -3.68 7.23 20.56
N LYS A 176 -3.34 7.73 19.39
CA LYS A 176 -3.89 7.19 18.13
C LYS A 176 -3.47 5.74 17.89
N GLU A 177 -2.23 5.37 18.23
CA GLU A 177 -1.77 3.98 18.13
C GLU A 177 -2.53 3.06 19.10
N ASN A 178 -2.79 3.52 20.32
CA ASN A 178 -3.61 2.74 21.25
C ASN A 178 -5.02 2.50 20.72
N GLN A 179 -5.58 3.44 19.96
CA GLN A 179 -6.89 3.27 19.33
C GLN A 179 -6.90 2.09 18.33
N VAL A 180 -5.78 1.82 17.64
CA VAL A 180 -5.65 0.62 16.80
C VAL A 180 -5.89 -0.63 17.64
N PHE A 181 -5.22 -0.74 18.77
CA PHE A 181 -5.39 -1.87 19.67
C PHE A 181 -6.77 -1.95 20.29
N GLN A 182 -7.40 -0.81 20.56
CA GLN A 182 -8.79 -0.77 21.02
C GLN A 182 -9.76 -1.30 19.96
N LYS A 183 -9.53 -1.00 18.69
CA LYS A 183 -10.30 -1.58 17.58
C LYS A 183 -10.13 -3.10 17.52
N LEU A 184 -8.91 -3.59 17.67
CA LEU A 184 -8.65 -5.04 17.69
C LEU A 184 -9.29 -5.72 18.92
N ASN A 185 -9.24 -5.09 20.09
CA ASN A 185 -9.90 -5.60 21.29
C ASN A 185 -11.41 -5.72 21.12
N GLY A 186 -12.01 -4.84 20.33
CA GLY A 186 -13.45 -4.83 20.07
C GLY A 186 -13.95 -5.86 19.07
N ILE A 187 -13.09 -6.61 18.42
CA ILE A 187 -13.48 -7.67 17.48
C ILE A 187 -14.14 -8.81 18.25
N GLY A 188 -15.36 -9.20 17.85
CA GLY A 188 -16.11 -10.27 18.48
C GLY A 188 -15.61 -11.66 18.09
N ASN A 189 -15.96 -12.65 18.90
CA ASN A 189 -15.53 -14.04 18.72
C ASN A 189 -15.84 -14.65 17.34
N ASN A 190 -16.91 -14.19 16.69
CA ASN A 190 -17.34 -14.68 15.36
C ASN A 190 -16.96 -13.73 14.23
N GLU A 191 -16.08 -12.80 14.49
CA GLU A 191 -15.67 -11.75 13.54
C GLU A 191 -14.19 -11.88 13.14
N GLU A 192 -13.68 -13.08 13.07
CA GLU A 192 -12.28 -13.39 12.73
C GLU A 192 -11.83 -12.74 11.42
N ILE A 193 -12.74 -12.62 10.46
CA ILE A 193 -12.44 -11.99 9.17
C ILE A 193 -11.99 -10.53 9.32
N LEU A 194 -12.53 -9.80 10.27
CA LEU A 194 -12.12 -8.41 10.55
C LEU A 194 -10.71 -8.34 11.09
N PHE A 195 -10.32 -9.32 11.91
CA PHE A 195 -8.96 -9.40 12.43
C PHE A 195 -7.96 -9.69 11.32
N PHE A 196 -8.21 -10.71 10.50
CA PHE A 196 -7.31 -11.06 9.39
C PHE A 196 -7.22 -9.95 8.34
N GLN A 197 -8.32 -9.26 8.06
CA GLN A 197 -8.30 -8.09 7.18
C GLN A 197 -7.43 -6.97 7.76
N ALA A 198 -7.56 -6.66 9.04
CA ALA A 198 -6.76 -5.64 9.71
C ALA A 198 -5.26 -5.99 9.67
N ILE A 199 -4.90 -7.26 9.90
CA ILE A 199 -3.52 -7.73 9.84
C ILE A 199 -2.95 -7.56 8.42
N ASP A 200 -3.67 -7.99 7.41
CA ASP A 200 -3.25 -7.85 6.01
C ASP A 200 -3.04 -6.37 5.63
N GLU A 201 -3.96 -5.51 6.03
CA GLU A 201 -3.89 -4.06 5.82
C GLU A 201 -2.66 -3.41 6.49
N MET A 202 -2.31 -3.86 7.68
CA MET A 202 -1.19 -3.29 8.45
C MET A 202 0.19 -3.73 7.98
N MET A 203 0.30 -4.81 7.21
CA MET A 203 1.59 -5.40 6.83
C MET A 203 2.40 -4.60 5.81
N GLY A 204 1.85 -3.53 5.25
CA GLY A 204 2.60 -2.62 4.38
C GLY A 204 2.80 -3.12 2.95
N HIS A 205 1.81 -3.80 2.39
CA HIS A 205 1.88 -4.31 1.01
C HIS A 205 2.02 -3.22 -0.05
N GLN A 206 1.80 -1.95 0.31
CA GLN A 206 2.11 -0.79 -0.54
C GLN A 206 3.59 -0.71 -0.92
N TYR A 207 4.47 -1.29 -0.12
CA TYR A 207 5.91 -1.34 -0.41
C TYR A 207 6.33 -2.55 -1.28
N ALA A 208 5.39 -3.41 -1.67
CA ALA A 208 5.69 -4.62 -2.44
C ALA A 208 6.40 -4.33 -3.77
N ASN A 209 6.04 -3.25 -4.42
CA ASN A 209 6.52 -2.86 -5.75
C ASN A 209 7.22 -1.49 -5.76
N VAL A 210 7.88 -1.14 -4.67
CA VAL A 210 8.59 0.15 -4.55
C VAL A 210 9.68 0.30 -5.61
N GLN A 211 10.42 -0.76 -5.93
CA GLN A 211 11.47 -0.72 -6.95
C GLN A 211 10.90 -0.43 -8.34
N GLN A 212 9.76 -1.06 -8.69
CA GLN A 212 9.08 -0.80 -9.95
C GLN A 212 8.59 0.65 -10.05
N ARG A 213 8.10 1.23 -8.96
CA ARG A 213 7.67 2.63 -8.95
C ARG A 213 8.84 3.59 -9.13
N VAL A 214 9.98 3.31 -8.52
CA VAL A 214 11.21 4.09 -8.69
C VAL A 214 11.70 4.02 -10.14
N GLN A 215 11.76 2.82 -10.70
CA GLN A 215 12.13 2.62 -12.09
C GLN A 215 11.16 3.31 -13.06
N ALA A 216 9.86 3.15 -12.86
CA ALA A 216 8.84 3.77 -13.69
C ALA A 216 8.97 5.30 -13.72
N THR A 217 9.32 5.90 -12.60
CA THR A 217 9.56 7.34 -12.50
C THR A 217 10.77 7.76 -13.33
N GLY A 218 11.86 7.02 -13.28
CA GLY A 218 13.06 7.27 -14.11
C GLY A 218 12.83 7.05 -15.61
N ILE A 219 12.01 6.08 -15.95
CA ILE A 219 11.64 5.79 -17.35
C ILE A 219 10.91 6.99 -17.99
N ILE A 220 10.11 7.71 -17.23
CA ILE A 220 9.43 8.90 -17.73
C ILE A 220 10.45 9.91 -18.26
N LEU A 221 11.51 10.20 -17.50
CA LEU A 221 12.58 11.08 -17.93
C LEU A 221 13.35 10.53 -19.14
N ASP A 222 13.67 9.25 -19.13
CA ASP A 222 14.39 8.61 -20.26
C ASP A 222 13.63 8.78 -21.57
N LYS A 223 12.33 8.60 -21.56
CA LYS A 223 11.47 8.81 -22.73
C LYS A 223 11.54 10.26 -23.23
N GLU A 224 11.47 11.22 -22.32
CA GLU A 224 11.53 12.63 -22.69
C GLU A 224 12.90 13.05 -23.25
N PHE A 225 13.99 12.51 -22.72
CA PHE A 225 15.32 12.74 -23.28
C PHE A 225 15.44 12.17 -24.69
N ASN A 226 14.96 10.98 -24.94
CA ASN A 226 14.98 10.37 -26.26
C ASN A 226 14.13 11.18 -27.24
N TYR A 227 12.99 11.68 -26.84
CA TYR A 227 12.16 12.55 -27.64
C TYR A 227 12.86 13.81 -28.08
N LEU A 228 13.47 14.53 -27.16
CA LEU A 228 14.16 15.77 -27.46
C LEU A 228 15.33 15.56 -28.43
N ARG A 229 15.97 14.39 -28.38
CA ARG A 229 17.04 14.04 -29.30
C ARG A 229 16.50 13.69 -30.68
N ASP A 230 15.46 12.92 -30.76
CA ASP A 230 14.89 12.40 -32.00
C ASP A 230 14.16 13.49 -32.79
N GLU A 231 13.50 14.37 -32.08
CA GLU A 231 12.71 15.47 -32.64
C GLU A 231 13.52 16.43 -33.53
N TRP A 232 14.80 16.64 -33.20
CA TRP A 232 15.65 17.61 -33.86
C TRP A 232 16.95 17.01 -34.44
N ARG A 233 16.84 15.90 -35.16
CA ARG A 233 18.03 15.20 -35.68
C ARG A 233 18.91 16.04 -36.59
N THR A 234 18.32 17.00 -37.25
CA THR A 234 19.06 17.96 -38.07
C THR A 234 19.33 19.24 -37.30
N ALA A 235 19.84 19.14 -36.10
CA ALA A 235 20.18 20.29 -35.30
C ALA A 235 21.35 21.08 -35.89
N SER A 236 21.24 22.36 -35.83
CA SER A 236 22.34 23.29 -36.17
C SER A 236 23.32 23.45 -34.99
N LYS A 237 24.32 24.31 -35.16
CA LYS A 237 25.53 24.37 -34.32
C LYS A 237 25.26 24.37 -32.82
N ASP A 238 24.51 25.20 -32.23
CA ASP A 238 24.32 25.24 -30.78
C ASP A 238 22.83 25.07 -30.45
N SER A 239 22.45 23.87 -30.11
CA SER A 239 21.04 23.54 -29.86
C SER A 239 20.81 23.19 -28.40
N ASN A 240 19.99 24.01 -27.76
CA ASN A 240 19.43 23.74 -26.43
C ASN A 240 17.97 23.40 -26.61
N LYS A 241 17.57 22.23 -26.11
CA LYS A 241 16.21 21.69 -26.24
C LYS A 241 15.64 21.48 -24.86
N ILE A 242 14.54 22.11 -24.58
CA ILE A 242 13.82 22.00 -23.30
C ILE A 242 12.38 21.59 -23.56
N LYS A 243 11.82 20.81 -22.66
CA LYS A 243 10.47 20.31 -22.78
C LYS A 243 9.81 20.20 -21.42
N THR A 244 8.58 20.67 -21.34
CA THR A 244 7.66 20.35 -20.25
C THR A 244 6.76 19.21 -20.67
N PHE A 245 6.43 18.33 -19.74
CA PHE A 245 5.66 17.13 -20.05
C PHE A 245 4.71 16.76 -18.91
N GLY A 246 3.69 16.03 -19.28
CA GLY A 246 2.79 15.34 -18.36
C GLY A 246 2.56 13.92 -18.83
N THR A 247 2.36 13.03 -17.89
CA THR A 247 2.04 11.64 -18.18
C THR A 247 1.02 11.08 -17.18
N ASN A 248 0.22 10.15 -17.65
CA ASN A 248 -0.80 9.49 -16.88
C ASN A 248 -0.75 8.00 -17.16
N GLY A 249 -0.67 7.20 -16.13
CA GLY A 249 -0.53 5.75 -16.29
C GLY A 249 -1.26 4.97 -15.22
N GLU A 250 -1.34 3.66 -15.42
CA GLU A 250 -1.97 2.72 -14.52
C GLU A 250 -1.13 1.45 -14.44
N TYR A 251 -1.03 0.89 -13.25
CA TYR A 251 -0.39 -0.40 -13.03
C TYR A 251 -1.42 -1.40 -12.49
N LYS A 252 -1.58 -2.49 -13.22
CA LYS A 252 -2.40 -3.64 -12.84
C LYS A 252 -1.50 -4.84 -12.66
N THR A 253 -1.56 -5.44 -11.48
CA THR A 253 -0.80 -6.64 -11.18
C THR A 253 -1.68 -7.88 -11.25
N ASP A 254 -1.10 -8.99 -11.70
CA ASP A 254 -1.73 -10.31 -11.66
C ASP A 254 -1.40 -11.06 -10.36
N THR A 255 -0.55 -10.50 -9.52
CA THR A 255 -0.14 -11.11 -8.26
C THR A 255 -1.17 -10.83 -7.17
N ALA A 256 -1.79 -11.89 -6.65
CA ALA A 256 -2.78 -11.75 -5.59
C ALA A 256 -2.19 -11.02 -4.37
N GLY A 257 -2.91 -9.98 -3.92
CA GLY A 257 -2.57 -9.22 -2.74
C GLY A 257 -1.52 -8.13 -2.91
N VAL A 258 -0.95 -7.98 -4.09
CA VAL A 258 -0.18 -6.78 -4.47
C VAL A 258 -1.16 -5.72 -4.96
N ILE A 259 -0.93 -4.48 -4.55
CA ILE A 259 -1.89 -3.39 -4.75
C ILE A 259 -1.64 -2.71 -6.09
N ASP A 260 -2.70 -2.56 -6.87
CA ASP A 260 -2.70 -1.76 -8.09
C ASP A 260 -2.58 -0.26 -7.77
N TYR A 261 -2.12 0.51 -8.73
CA TYR A 261 -2.07 1.96 -8.59
C TYR A 261 -2.26 2.68 -9.92
N LYS A 262 -2.62 3.97 -9.81
CA LYS A 262 -2.56 4.94 -10.91
C LYS A 262 -1.49 5.97 -10.59
N ASN A 263 -0.87 6.52 -11.64
CA ASN A 263 0.11 7.57 -11.46
C ASN A 263 -0.12 8.74 -12.41
N ASN A 264 0.22 9.92 -11.93
CA ASN A 264 0.29 11.15 -12.69
C ASN A 264 1.65 11.79 -12.45
N ALA A 265 2.30 12.19 -13.52
CA ALA A 265 3.60 12.83 -13.42
C ALA A 265 3.66 14.08 -14.30
N TYR A 266 4.50 15.01 -13.89
CA TYR A 266 4.86 16.19 -14.67
C TYR A 266 6.31 16.55 -14.40
N GLY A 267 6.90 17.23 -15.34
CA GLY A 267 8.30 17.62 -15.19
C GLY A 267 8.83 18.42 -16.34
N VAL A 268 10.15 18.56 -16.31
CA VAL A 268 10.94 19.29 -17.32
C VAL A 268 12.15 18.45 -17.70
N ALA A 269 12.42 18.35 -18.97
CA ALA A 269 13.60 17.71 -19.54
C ALA A 269 14.38 18.68 -20.41
N TYR A 270 15.68 18.56 -20.38
CA TYR A 270 16.61 19.37 -21.15
C TYR A 270 17.69 18.49 -21.80
N VAL A 271 17.99 18.77 -23.06
CA VAL A 271 19.08 18.11 -23.80
C VAL A 271 19.92 19.15 -24.51
N HIS A 272 21.23 19.06 -24.30
CA HIS A 272 22.22 19.81 -25.10
C HIS A 272 22.90 18.86 -26.09
N GLU A 273 22.54 18.99 -27.35
CA GLU A 273 23.10 18.21 -28.44
C GLU A 273 23.06 19.04 -29.74
N ASN A 274 24.18 19.18 -30.39
CA ASN A 274 24.30 19.88 -31.67
C ASN A 274 24.81 18.94 -32.76
N GLU A 275 24.98 19.47 -33.98
CA GLU A 275 25.45 18.71 -35.11
C GLU A 275 26.88 18.14 -34.90
N ASP A 276 27.78 18.91 -34.29
CA ASP A 276 29.13 18.44 -33.99
C ASP A 276 29.14 17.24 -33.05
N ILE A 277 28.30 17.27 -32.01
CA ILE A 277 28.12 16.15 -31.07
C ILE A 277 27.57 14.91 -31.79
N LYS A 278 26.61 15.10 -32.68
CA LYS A 278 26.06 14.00 -33.49
C LYS A 278 27.08 13.40 -34.45
N LEU A 279 28.00 14.20 -34.91
CA LEU A 279 29.13 13.76 -35.77
C LEU A 279 30.32 13.20 -34.97
N GLY A 280 30.19 13.06 -33.66
CA GLY A 280 31.22 12.50 -32.80
C GLY A 280 32.31 13.46 -32.35
N ARG A 281 32.14 14.76 -32.55
CA ARG A 281 33.13 15.79 -32.25
C ARG A 281 33.02 16.40 -30.86
N GLY A 282 32.19 15.87 -30.01
CA GLY A 282 31.99 16.41 -28.67
C GLY A 282 31.12 15.50 -27.81
N ILE A 283 30.80 15.99 -26.60
CA ILE A 283 29.97 15.31 -25.64
C ILE A 283 28.73 16.17 -25.37
N GLY A 284 27.57 15.58 -25.56
CA GLY A 284 26.31 16.19 -25.17
C GLY A 284 25.96 15.85 -23.71
N TRP A 285 25.00 16.55 -23.17
CA TRP A 285 24.51 16.29 -21.82
C TRP A 285 23.01 16.52 -21.74
N TYR A 286 22.41 15.91 -20.75
CA TYR A 286 20.98 16.03 -20.52
C TYR A 286 20.68 16.01 -19.02
N THR A 287 19.61 16.66 -18.65
CA THR A 287 19.10 16.68 -17.28
C THR A 287 17.60 16.84 -17.27
N GLY A 288 16.98 16.36 -16.22
CA GLY A 288 15.54 16.50 -16.05
C GLY A 288 15.12 16.27 -14.62
N ILE A 289 13.94 16.76 -14.34
CA ILE A 289 13.26 16.58 -13.04
C ILE A 289 11.83 16.14 -13.30
N VAL A 290 11.36 15.18 -12.54
CA VAL A 290 9.99 14.67 -12.61
C VAL A 290 9.40 14.54 -11.21
N HIS A 291 8.17 14.96 -11.08
CA HIS A 291 7.34 14.71 -9.92
C HIS A 291 6.24 13.72 -10.30
N ASN A 292 6.23 12.57 -9.65
CA ASN A 292 5.30 11.48 -9.94
C ASN A 292 4.47 11.17 -8.69
N THR A 293 3.16 11.20 -8.84
CA THR A 293 2.21 10.88 -7.78
C THR A 293 1.55 9.56 -8.06
N PHE A 294 1.67 8.63 -7.11
CA PHE A 294 1.03 7.33 -7.15
C PHE A 294 -0.18 7.33 -6.23
N LYS A 295 -1.31 6.88 -6.75
CA LYS A 295 -2.55 6.67 -6.00
C LYS A 295 -2.87 5.18 -6.00
N PHE A 296 -2.77 4.58 -4.83
CA PHE A 296 -3.01 3.15 -4.66
C PHE A 296 -4.51 2.85 -4.66
N LYS A 297 -4.86 1.70 -5.22
CA LYS A 297 -6.24 1.17 -5.24
C LYS A 297 -6.48 0.25 -4.05
N ASP A 298 -6.07 0.69 -2.88
CA ASP A 298 -6.35 0.04 -1.60
C ASP A 298 -7.57 0.68 -0.92
N ILE A 299 -8.03 0.07 0.15
CA ILE A 299 -9.20 0.57 0.89
C ILE A 299 -8.92 1.95 1.49
N GLY A 300 -7.74 2.15 2.03
CA GLY A 300 -7.33 3.42 2.64
C GLY A 300 -6.98 4.50 1.64
N ARG A 301 -6.82 4.16 0.35
CA ARG A 301 -6.36 5.06 -0.71
C ARG A 301 -5.02 5.70 -0.35
N SER A 302 -4.03 4.86 -0.15
CA SER A 302 -2.64 5.28 0.08
C SER A 302 -2.10 6.09 -1.09
N LYS A 303 -1.14 6.95 -0.81
CA LYS A 303 -0.57 7.86 -1.79
C LYS A 303 0.93 7.95 -1.61
N GLU A 304 1.65 8.02 -2.72
CA GLU A 304 3.09 8.25 -2.71
C GLU A 304 3.46 9.36 -3.71
N GLN A 305 4.41 10.19 -3.33
CA GLN A 305 4.97 11.24 -4.19
C GLN A 305 6.46 10.99 -4.36
N MET A 306 6.91 10.89 -5.61
CA MET A 306 8.31 10.73 -5.96
C MET A 306 8.80 11.93 -6.73
N LEU A 307 9.89 12.51 -6.29
CA LEU A 307 10.63 13.54 -7.01
C LEU A 307 11.97 12.94 -7.43
N GLN A 308 12.27 12.93 -8.73
CA GLN A 308 13.52 12.38 -9.24
C GLN A 308 14.21 13.39 -10.16
N VAL A 309 15.51 13.50 -9.98
CA VAL A 309 16.41 14.28 -10.85
C VAL A 309 17.38 13.32 -11.51
N LYS A 310 17.54 13.45 -12.81
CA LYS A 310 18.47 12.64 -13.62
C LYS A 310 19.38 13.55 -14.41
N VAL A 311 20.67 13.23 -14.44
CA VAL A 311 21.71 13.95 -15.19
C VAL A 311 22.54 12.94 -15.95
N GLY A 312 22.82 13.21 -17.20
CA GLY A 312 23.59 12.31 -18.04
C GLY A 312 24.45 12.98 -19.08
N LEU A 313 25.33 12.18 -19.65
CA LEU A 313 26.22 12.53 -20.77
C LEU A 313 25.94 11.61 -21.94
N LEU A 314 26.15 12.10 -23.15
CA LEU A 314 25.98 11.30 -24.35
C LEU A 314 27.10 11.56 -25.34
N LYS A 315 27.44 10.50 -26.07
CA LYS A 315 28.41 10.57 -27.19
C LYS A 315 27.89 9.75 -28.35
N SER A 316 28.01 10.33 -29.55
CA SER A 316 27.65 9.68 -30.80
C SER A 316 28.91 9.29 -31.56
N VAL A 317 28.87 8.13 -32.20
CA VAL A 317 29.93 7.61 -33.04
C VAL A 317 29.34 7.29 -34.42
N PRO A 318 29.60 8.10 -35.44
CA PRO A 318 29.16 7.79 -36.78
C PRO A 318 30.04 6.67 -37.38
N PHE A 319 29.42 5.73 -38.09
CA PHE A 319 30.13 4.64 -38.76
C PHE A 319 30.36 4.88 -40.26
N ASP A 320 29.68 5.87 -40.81
CA ASP A 320 29.83 6.25 -42.22
C ASP A 320 29.98 7.77 -42.40
N ASP A 321 30.46 8.19 -43.55
CA ASP A 321 30.74 9.61 -43.86
C ASP A 321 29.45 10.46 -43.88
N ASN A 322 28.31 9.85 -44.13
CA ASN A 322 27.02 10.52 -44.21
C ASN A 322 26.30 10.56 -42.86
N ASN A 323 26.90 10.00 -41.82
CA ASN A 323 26.27 9.83 -40.48
C ASN A 323 24.88 9.14 -40.54
N SER A 324 24.70 8.25 -41.54
CA SER A 324 23.44 7.50 -41.67
C SER A 324 23.37 6.34 -40.70
N LEU A 325 24.50 5.69 -40.43
CA LEU A 325 24.62 4.66 -39.39
C LEU A 325 25.36 5.27 -38.20
N ASN A 326 24.71 5.31 -37.08
CA ASN A 326 25.20 5.99 -35.88
C ASN A 326 25.02 5.12 -34.64
N TRP A 327 26.06 5.06 -33.82
CA TRP A 327 26.01 4.48 -32.48
C TRP A 327 26.06 5.61 -31.46
N THR A 328 25.09 5.64 -30.56
CA THR A 328 25.05 6.59 -29.46
C THR A 328 25.12 5.86 -28.14
N ILE A 329 26.08 6.24 -27.30
CA ILE A 329 26.19 5.79 -25.91
C ILE A 329 25.83 6.95 -24.98
N SER A 330 24.99 6.68 -24.00
CA SER A 330 24.66 7.65 -22.97
C SER A 330 24.72 6.99 -21.59
N GLY A 331 25.15 7.77 -20.61
CA GLY A 331 25.21 7.35 -19.23
C GLY A 331 24.59 8.42 -18.35
N ASP A 332 23.86 8.00 -17.34
CA ASP A 332 23.20 8.91 -16.42
C ASP A 332 23.24 8.41 -14.97
N ILE A 333 23.05 9.34 -14.09
CA ILE A 333 22.84 9.11 -12.67
C ILE A 333 21.51 9.75 -12.26
N PHE A 334 20.86 9.16 -11.27
CA PHE A 334 19.66 9.75 -10.71
C PHE A 334 19.69 9.76 -9.18
N VAL A 335 19.01 10.72 -8.63
CA VAL A 335 18.69 10.80 -7.20
C VAL A 335 17.20 11.12 -7.06
N GLY A 336 16.57 10.56 -6.05
CA GLY A 336 15.16 10.76 -5.80
C GLY A 336 14.84 10.94 -4.33
N ARG A 337 13.77 11.67 -4.07
CA ARG A 337 13.19 11.85 -2.74
C ARG A 337 11.73 11.46 -2.81
N ASN A 338 11.33 10.52 -1.96
CA ASN A 338 10.02 9.93 -1.98
C ASN A 338 9.32 10.14 -0.64
N ARG A 339 8.00 10.36 -0.71
CA ARG A 339 7.13 10.49 0.46
C ARG A 339 5.97 9.53 0.32
N MET A 340 5.87 8.59 1.25
CA MET A 340 4.77 7.65 1.32
C MET A 340 3.79 8.05 2.42
N HIS A 341 2.52 8.06 2.08
CA HIS A 341 1.41 8.16 3.02
C HIS A 341 0.60 6.87 2.93
N ARG A 342 0.99 5.90 3.74
CA ARG A 342 0.31 4.61 3.84
C ARG A 342 -0.92 4.75 4.72
N LYS A 343 -2.05 4.26 4.22
CA LYS A 343 -3.33 4.25 4.93
C LYS A 343 -3.85 2.83 4.99
N PHE A 344 -4.37 2.43 6.13
CA PHE A 344 -4.82 1.07 6.34
C PHE A 344 -6.08 1.04 7.20
N LEU A 345 -6.99 0.11 6.86
CA LEU A 345 -8.23 -0.10 7.57
C LEU A 345 -8.01 -1.04 8.74
N VAL A 346 -8.44 -0.64 9.93
CA VAL A 346 -8.54 -1.50 11.10
C VAL A 346 -9.99 -1.51 11.55
N VAL A 347 -10.68 -2.60 11.31
CA VAL A 347 -12.09 -2.82 11.58
C VAL A 347 -12.99 -1.83 10.82
N ASP A 348 -13.15 -0.61 11.31
CA ASP A 348 -14.05 0.41 10.75
C ASP A 348 -13.39 1.80 10.64
N GLU A 349 -12.11 1.91 10.96
CA GLU A 349 -11.38 3.18 10.94
C GLU A 349 -10.10 3.09 10.12
N ILE A 350 -9.80 4.16 9.39
CA ILE A 350 -8.57 4.30 8.61
C ILE A 350 -7.50 4.96 9.47
N PHE A 351 -6.41 4.24 9.66
CA PHE A 351 -5.18 4.73 10.29
C PHE A 351 -4.12 4.98 9.23
N ASN A 352 -3.06 5.66 9.59
CA ASN A 352 -2.02 6.02 8.64
C ASN A 352 -0.62 5.94 9.23
N ALA A 353 0.36 5.82 8.34
CA ALA A 353 1.77 5.96 8.65
C ALA A 353 2.46 6.66 7.48
N LYS A 354 3.43 7.51 7.79
CA LYS A 354 4.15 8.32 6.81
C LYS A 354 5.64 8.04 6.86
N SER A 355 6.24 8.00 5.67
CA SER A 355 7.68 7.84 5.53
C SER A 355 8.25 8.78 4.47
N LYS A 356 9.54 9.07 4.60
CA LYS A 356 10.38 9.70 3.59
C LYS A 356 11.58 8.81 3.36
N TYR A 357 11.94 8.61 2.11
CA TYR A 357 13.11 7.80 1.76
C TYR A 357 13.73 8.32 0.47
N TYR A 358 14.94 7.83 0.19
CA TYR A 358 15.75 8.29 -0.90
C TYR A 358 16.07 7.15 -1.86
N THR A 359 16.27 7.51 -3.11
CA THR A 359 16.65 6.59 -4.18
C THR A 359 17.81 7.18 -4.96
N TYR A 360 18.63 6.32 -5.53
CA TYR A 360 19.72 6.73 -6.42
C TYR A 360 20.08 5.57 -7.34
N GLY A 361 20.72 5.90 -8.44
CA GLY A 361 21.10 4.87 -9.40
C GLY A 361 21.94 5.41 -10.52
N ILE A 362 22.35 4.49 -11.37
CA ILE A 362 23.18 4.73 -12.55
C ILE A 362 22.64 3.92 -13.71
N GLY A 363 22.70 4.49 -14.91
CA GLY A 363 22.23 3.83 -16.11
C GLY A 363 23.15 4.09 -17.30
N VAL A 364 23.15 3.14 -18.24
CA VAL A 364 23.87 3.25 -19.52
C VAL A 364 22.93 2.79 -20.62
N ARG A 365 22.82 3.58 -21.68
CA ARG A 365 22.02 3.24 -22.85
C ARG A 365 22.90 3.22 -24.10
N ASN A 366 22.80 2.16 -24.88
CA ASN A 366 23.39 2.04 -26.18
C ASN A 366 22.29 2.00 -27.23
N GLU A 367 22.45 2.77 -28.30
CA GLU A 367 21.53 2.79 -29.43
C GLU A 367 22.30 2.76 -30.73
N ILE A 368 21.88 1.89 -31.63
CA ILE A 368 22.37 1.83 -33.00
C ILE A 368 21.19 2.07 -33.93
N GLY A 369 21.29 3.03 -34.80
CA GLY A 369 20.25 3.36 -35.76
C GLY A 369 20.81 3.72 -37.12
N LYS A 370 20.03 3.43 -38.16
CA LYS A 370 20.37 3.80 -39.53
C LYS A 370 19.26 4.61 -40.16
N GLU A 371 19.60 5.78 -40.66
CA GLU A 371 18.67 6.68 -41.34
C GLU A 371 18.66 6.41 -42.84
N PHE A 372 17.46 6.14 -43.35
CA PHE A 372 17.21 6.01 -44.79
C PHE A 372 16.41 7.22 -45.28
N ARG A 373 16.92 7.85 -46.34
CA ARG A 373 16.19 8.93 -47.01
C ARG A 373 15.29 8.32 -48.08
N LEU A 374 13.96 8.31 -47.83
CA LEU A 374 13.00 7.69 -48.76
C LEU A 374 12.60 8.64 -49.89
N SER A 375 12.50 9.93 -49.62
CA SER A 375 12.20 10.99 -50.56
C SER A 375 12.67 12.33 -50.01
N GLU A 376 12.50 13.41 -50.79
CA GLU A 376 12.79 14.74 -50.27
C GLU A 376 11.92 15.07 -49.07
N GLY A 377 12.55 15.33 -47.92
CA GLY A 377 11.88 15.63 -46.68
C GLY A 377 11.24 14.45 -45.94
N PHE A 378 11.43 13.22 -46.44
CA PHE A 378 10.88 12.02 -45.80
C PHE A 378 11.98 11.03 -45.46
N THR A 379 12.10 10.68 -44.16
CA THR A 379 13.12 9.77 -43.65
C THR A 379 12.55 8.63 -42.85
N LEU A 380 13.20 7.49 -42.88
CA LEU A 380 12.91 6.33 -42.04
C LEU A 380 14.18 5.94 -41.28
N ARG A 381 14.09 5.85 -39.96
CA ARG A 381 15.18 5.41 -39.11
C ARG A 381 14.78 4.23 -38.25
N PRO A 382 15.11 2.99 -38.64
CA PRO A 382 15.09 1.86 -37.73
C PRO A 382 16.25 1.96 -36.75
N TYR A 383 16.03 1.49 -35.52
CA TYR A 383 17.04 1.47 -34.47
C TYR A 383 16.85 0.31 -33.51
N ALA A 384 17.92 -0.05 -32.83
CA ALA A 384 17.92 -0.97 -31.70
C ALA A 384 18.66 -0.32 -30.53
N ALA A 385 18.17 -0.52 -29.33
CA ALA A 385 18.75 0.06 -28.14
C ALA A 385 18.71 -0.91 -26.97
N LEU A 386 19.63 -0.72 -26.03
CA LEU A 386 19.69 -1.45 -24.77
C LEU A 386 19.98 -0.48 -23.63
N LYS A 387 19.08 -0.39 -22.65
CA LYS A 387 19.29 0.38 -21.42
C LYS A 387 19.56 -0.60 -20.28
N LEU A 388 20.68 -0.39 -19.62
CA LEU A 388 21.04 -1.06 -18.37
C LEU A 388 20.96 -0.03 -17.24
N GLU A 389 20.26 -0.36 -16.17
CA GLU A 389 20.10 0.55 -15.05
C GLU A 389 20.19 -0.21 -13.74
N TYR A 390 20.99 0.30 -12.82
CA TYR A 390 21.03 -0.13 -11.43
C TYR A 390 20.43 0.96 -10.56
N GLY A 391 19.42 0.62 -9.79
CA GLY A 391 18.77 1.53 -8.86
C GLY A 391 18.75 0.98 -7.45
N ARG A 392 18.83 1.84 -6.48
CA ARG A 392 18.82 1.49 -5.06
C ARG A 392 17.78 2.32 -4.32
N VAL A 393 17.01 1.64 -3.48
CA VAL A 393 16.06 2.23 -2.55
C VAL A 393 16.67 2.19 -1.17
N SER A 394 16.78 3.32 -0.50
CA SER A 394 17.30 3.39 0.86
C SER A 394 16.41 2.65 1.85
N LYS A 395 16.89 2.40 3.04
CA LYS A 395 16.06 1.95 4.16
C LYS A 395 14.89 2.90 4.35
N ILE A 396 13.69 2.35 4.46
CA ILE A 396 12.48 3.11 4.73
C ILE A 396 12.13 2.94 6.20
N ARG A 397 11.94 4.05 6.90
CA ARG A 397 11.46 4.05 8.28
C ARG A 397 10.29 5.02 8.39
N GLU A 398 9.13 4.51 8.69
CA GLU A 398 7.96 5.33 8.96
C GLU A 398 8.16 6.07 10.29
N LYS A 399 8.05 7.39 10.26
CA LYS A 399 8.37 8.26 11.42
C LYS A 399 7.14 8.80 12.12
N SER A 400 6.01 8.84 11.45
CA SER A 400 4.77 9.32 12.00
C SER A 400 3.63 8.38 11.67
N GLY A 401 2.59 8.38 12.52
CA GLY A 401 1.45 7.53 12.37
C GLY A 401 1.43 6.35 13.33
N GLU A 402 0.64 5.33 13.02
CA GLU A 402 0.35 4.19 13.87
C GLU A 402 0.88 2.91 13.23
N ILE A 403 1.30 1.98 14.06
CA ILE A 403 1.89 0.69 13.62
C ILE A 403 2.92 0.92 12.53
N LYS A 404 3.90 1.71 12.87
CA LYS A 404 4.96 2.13 11.94
C LYS A 404 5.84 0.96 11.56
N LEU A 405 6.18 0.90 10.29
CA LEU A 405 7.06 -0.13 9.73
C LEU A 405 8.41 0.46 9.33
N GLU A 406 9.43 -0.36 9.39
CA GLU A 406 10.68 -0.13 8.70
C GLU A 406 10.88 -1.21 7.64
N VAL A 407 11.40 -0.81 6.48
CA VAL A 407 11.65 -1.68 5.35
C VAL A 407 13.13 -1.66 5.03
N LYS A 408 13.74 -2.81 4.86
CA LYS A 408 15.17 -2.91 4.50
C LYS A 408 15.42 -2.26 3.15
N GLN A 409 16.61 -1.70 2.99
CA GLN A 409 17.07 -1.26 1.68
C GLN A 409 17.00 -2.40 0.66
N ASN A 410 16.69 -2.03 -0.58
CA ASN A 410 16.67 -2.98 -1.68
C ASN A 410 17.14 -2.27 -2.96
N GLN A 411 17.42 -3.05 -3.98
CA GLN A 411 17.89 -2.55 -5.27
C GLN A 411 17.17 -3.25 -6.41
N TYR A 412 17.36 -2.72 -7.60
CA TYR A 412 16.94 -3.37 -8.83
C TYR A 412 18.01 -3.26 -9.90
N PHE A 413 18.03 -4.21 -10.81
CA PHE A 413 18.84 -4.19 -12.00
C PHE A 413 17.94 -4.37 -13.22
N SER A 414 17.84 -3.32 -14.03
CA SER A 414 16.99 -3.28 -15.21
C SER A 414 17.79 -3.55 -16.47
N VAL A 415 17.27 -4.39 -17.33
CA VAL A 415 17.78 -4.67 -18.67
C VAL A 415 16.63 -4.48 -19.65
N ARG A 416 16.65 -3.38 -20.40
CA ARG A 416 15.58 -3.00 -21.32
C ARG A 416 16.07 -2.95 -22.76
N PRO A 417 15.93 -4.04 -23.51
CA PRO A 417 16.10 -4.00 -24.97
C PRO A 417 14.91 -3.32 -25.63
N GLU A 418 15.20 -2.58 -26.68
CA GLU A 418 14.22 -1.84 -27.46
C GLU A 418 14.55 -1.95 -28.94
N ILE A 419 13.54 -2.16 -29.76
CA ILE A 419 13.61 -2.01 -31.21
C ILE A 419 12.51 -1.05 -31.66
N GLY A 420 12.82 -0.22 -32.62
CA GLY A 420 11.85 0.76 -33.10
C GLY A 420 12.20 1.33 -34.46
N ALA A 421 11.28 2.14 -34.92
CA ALA A 421 11.43 2.89 -36.17
C ALA A 421 10.82 4.28 -36.02
N GLU A 422 11.48 5.27 -36.61
CA GLU A 422 11.02 6.64 -36.63
C GLU A 422 10.80 7.07 -38.09
N LEU A 423 9.60 7.61 -38.35
CA LEU A 423 9.26 8.27 -39.61
C LEU A 423 9.36 9.78 -39.42
N GLY A 424 10.23 10.42 -40.17
CA GLY A 424 10.39 11.86 -40.14
C GLY A 424 9.87 12.50 -41.43
N PHE A 425 9.07 13.53 -41.26
CA PHE A 425 8.58 14.36 -42.36
C PHE A 425 8.95 15.81 -42.12
N LYS A 426 9.49 16.48 -43.14
CA LYS A 426 9.91 17.85 -43.08
C LYS A 426 9.42 18.61 -44.32
N HIS A 427 8.70 19.69 -44.07
CA HIS A 427 8.20 20.55 -45.13
C HIS A 427 8.61 22.01 -44.85
N TYR A 428 9.17 22.66 -45.86
CA TYR A 428 9.57 24.05 -45.77
C TYR A 428 8.52 24.95 -46.38
N PHE A 429 8.21 26.04 -45.66
CA PHE A 429 7.42 27.13 -46.18
C PHE A 429 8.04 28.47 -45.75
N GLY A 430 8.65 29.16 -46.75
CA GLY A 430 9.45 30.35 -46.49
C GLY A 430 10.69 30.01 -45.65
N MET A 431 10.93 30.79 -44.59
CA MET A 431 12.03 30.56 -43.64
C MET A 431 11.66 29.64 -42.50
N LYS A 432 10.48 29.04 -42.54
CA LYS A 432 9.97 28.15 -41.50
C LYS A 432 9.94 26.70 -41.98
N ALA A 433 10.12 25.76 -41.08
CA ALA A 433 10.00 24.34 -41.36
C ALA A 433 8.93 23.73 -40.44
N LEU A 434 8.04 22.94 -41.02
CA LEU A 434 7.15 22.05 -40.30
C LEU A 434 7.83 20.68 -40.23
N ARG A 435 7.94 20.14 -39.01
CA ARG A 435 8.48 18.80 -38.77
C ARG A 435 7.45 17.93 -38.10
N THR A 436 7.30 16.72 -38.61
CA THR A 436 6.45 15.71 -38.01
C THR A 436 7.25 14.44 -37.86
N THR A 437 7.26 13.86 -36.68
CA THR A 437 7.92 12.60 -36.40
C THR A 437 6.93 11.61 -35.78
N LEU A 438 6.85 10.44 -36.39
CA LEU A 438 6.07 9.32 -35.85
C LEU A 438 7.05 8.23 -35.44
N GLY A 439 7.07 7.88 -34.17
CA GLY A 439 7.88 6.79 -33.63
C GLY A 439 7.01 5.62 -33.20
N VAL A 440 7.46 4.42 -33.54
CA VAL A 440 6.87 3.17 -33.05
C VAL A 440 8.01 2.30 -32.54
N ALA A 441 7.89 1.81 -31.31
CA ALA A 441 8.90 0.99 -30.69
C ALA A 441 8.30 -0.13 -29.85
N TYR A 442 9.06 -1.19 -29.68
CA TYR A 442 8.77 -2.27 -28.77
C TYR A 442 9.92 -2.41 -27.77
N GLU A 443 9.61 -2.44 -26.50
CA GLU A 443 10.58 -2.68 -25.44
C GLU A 443 10.09 -3.75 -24.46
N ASN A 444 11.02 -4.38 -23.76
CA ASN A 444 10.72 -5.33 -22.70
C ASN A 444 11.67 -5.13 -21.53
N GLU A 445 11.27 -5.61 -20.36
CA GLU A 445 12.10 -5.67 -19.17
C GLU A 445 12.58 -7.11 -18.96
N LEU A 446 13.87 -7.34 -19.03
CA LEU A 446 14.49 -8.66 -18.83
C LEU A 446 15.33 -8.74 -17.56
N GLY A 447 15.43 -7.66 -16.80
CA GLY A 447 16.18 -7.59 -15.56
C GLY A 447 15.42 -8.09 -14.35
N ARG A 448 15.93 -7.73 -13.19
CA ARG A 448 15.32 -8.01 -11.88
C ARG A 448 14.88 -6.71 -11.23
N VAL A 449 13.70 -6.25 -11.54
CA VAL A 449 13.12 -5.01 -10.99
C VAL A 449 12.32 -5.30 -9.73
N ALA A 450 11.56 -6.37 -9.69
CA ALA A 450 10.89 -6.82 -8.47
C ALA A 450 11.89 -7.29 -7.40
N ASN A 451 13.00 -7.88 -7.83
CA ASN A 451 14.14 -8.30 -7.01
C ASN A 451 13.76 -9.02 -5.71
N GLY A 452 12.80 -9.95 -5.80
CA GLY A 452 12.32 -10.72 -4.65
C GLY A 452 11.39 -9.91 -3.74
N LYS A 453 11.34 -10.32 -2.48
CA LYS A 453 10.45 -9.73 -1.48
C LYS A 453 11.17 -8.64 -0.68
N ASN A 454 10.47 -7.56 -0.43
CA ASN A 454 10.92 -6.55 0.52
C ASN A 454 10.70 -7.05 1.95
N LYS A 455 11.67 -6.80 2.82
CA LYS A 455 11.61 -7.20 4.23
C LYS A 455 11.27 -6.02 5.11
N ALA A 456 10.30 -6.22 5.98
CA ALA A 456 9.83 -5.20 6.91
C ALA A 456 9.73 -5.73 8.33
N ARG A 457 9.65 -4.82 9.29
CA ARG A 457 9.28 -5.12 10.68
C ARG A 457 8.62 -3.92 11.32
N VAL A 458 7.90 -4.17 12.40
CA VAL A 458 7.31 -3.09 13.20
C VAL A 458 8.43 -2.31 13.90
N VAL A 459 8.38 -0.99 13.80
CA VAL A 459 9.39 -0.08 14.35
C VAL A 459 9.47 -0.20 15.88
N ASP A 460 10.69 -0.07 16.41
CA ASP A 460 11.00 -0.11 17.85
C ASP A 460 10.57 -1.40 18.53
N THR A 461 10.68 -2.51 17.82
CA THR A 461 10.47 -3.85 18.36
C THR A 461 11.67 -4.74 18.09
N THR A 462 11.78 -5.83 18.85
CA THR A 462 12.79 -6.87 18.67
C THR A 462 12.28 -8.03 17.81
N ALA A 463 11.14 -7.85 17.13
CA ALA A 463 10.58 -8.87 16.26
C ALA A 463 11.48 -9.13 15.04
N ASP A 464 11.44 -10.35 14.54
CA ASP A 464 12.13 -10.69 13.31
C ASP A 464 11.48 -10.02 12.09
N TRP A 465 12.27 -9.90 11.03
CA TRP A 465 11.79 -9.36 9.75
C TRP A 465 10.80 -10.32 9.10
N PHE A 466 9.76 -9.75 8.51
CA PHE A 466 8.81 -10.48 7.68
C PHE A 466 8.91 -10.01 6.22
N ASN A 467 8.57 -10.89 5.29
CA ASN A 467 8.50 -10.53 3.88
C ASN A 467 7.15 -9.88 3.57
N ILE A 468 7.21 -8.70 2.96
CA ILE A 468 6.04 -8.11 2.31
C ILE A 468 5.72 -8.98 1.09
N ARG A 469 4.44 -9.06 0.73
CA ARG A 469 4.00 -9.79 -0.46
C ARG A 469 4.83 -9.39 -1.67
N GLY A 470 5.53 -10.36 -2.27
CA GLY A 470 6.42 -10.07 -3.39
C GLY A 470 5.67 -9.95 -4.70
N GLU A 471 6.11 -8.98 -5.52
CA GLU A 471 5.67 -8.85 -6.90
C GLU A 471 6.47 -9.79 -7.79
N LYS A 472 5.85 -10.27 -8.86
CA LYS A 472 6.53 -11.03 -9.91
C LYS A 472 7.19 -10.09 -10.89
N GLU A 473 8.27 -10.56 -11.54
CA GLU A 473 8.86 -9.82 -12.64
C GLU A 473 7.85 -9.69 -13.79
N ASP A 474 7.65 -8.46 -14.25
CA ASP A 474 6.75 -8.18 -15.36
C ASP A 474 7.51 -8.28 -16.68
N ARG A 475 7.25 -9.36 -17.42
CA ARG A 475 7.86 -9.66 -18.73
C ARG A 475 6.95 -9.29 -19.89
N LYS A 476 5.86 -8.61 -19.66
CA LYS A 476 4.97 -8.14 -20.75
C LYS A 476 5.68 -7.08 -21.55
N GLY A 477 5.63 -7.23 -22.86
CA GLY A 477 6.18 -6.24 -23.78
C GLY A 477 5.39 -4.95 -23.79
N ASN A 478 6.07 -3.86 -24.13
CA ASN A 478 5.47 -2.54 -24.25
C ASN A 478 5.63 -2.02 -25.68
N VAL A 479 4.52 -1.67 -26.32
CA VAL A 479 4.52 -0.96 -27.60
C VAL A 479 4.31 0.52 -27.33
N LYS A 480 5.26 1.34 -27.82
CA LYS A 480 5.22 2.79 -27.70
C LYS A 480 4.90 3.40 -29.05
N VAL A 481 3.97 4.32 -29.09
CA VAL A 481 3.62 5.11 -30.27
C VAL A 481 3.68 6.58 -29.91
N ASP A 482 4.44 7.35 -30.66
CA ASP A 482 4.70 8.75 -30.35
C ASP A 482 4.59 9.62 -31.60
N LEU A 483 3.90 10.73 -31.46
CA LEU A 483 3.74 11.74 -32.51
C LEU A 483 4.24 13.08 -32.01
N ASN A 484 5.21 13.64 -32.73
CA ASN A 484 5.74 14.97 -32.51
C ASN A 484 5.43 15.86 -33.72
N VAL A 485 4.96 17.07 -33.45
CA VAL A 485 4.76 18.10 -34.47
C VAL A 485 5.44 19.38 -34.00
N GLY A 486 6.26 19.95 -34.85
CA GLY A 486 7.00 21.14 -34.51
C GLY A 486 7.12 22.11 -35.69
N VAL A 487 7.22 23.38 -35.35
CA VAL A 487 7.49 24.47 -36.30
C VAL A 487 8.72 25.20 -35.81
N ASP A 488 9.70 25.37 -36.70
CA ASP A 488 10.89 26.11 -36.38
C ASP A 488 11.29 27.12 -37.48
N ASN A 489 11.94 28.15 -37.05
CA ASN A 489 12.67 29.08 -37.90
C ASN A 489 14.18 28.91 -37.66
N THR A 490 14.98 29.82 -38.12
CA THR A 490 16.44 29.76 -37.99
C THR A 490 16.96 29.85 -36.55
N ARG A 491 16.17 30.29 -35.60
CA ARG A 491 16.60 30.53 -34.21
C ARG A 491 15.76 29.82 -33.15
N VAL A 492 14.46 29.69 -33.35
CA VAL A 492 13.55 29.17 -32.38
C VAL A 492 12.66 28.11 -33.01
N GLY A 493 12.44 27.02 -32.30
CA GLY A 493 11.48 25.99 -32.66
C GLY A 493 10.53 25.69 -31.49
N VAL A 494 9.29 25.45 -31.80
CA VAL A 494 8.25 25.05 -30.82
C VAL A 494 7.66 23.72 -31.27
N THR A 495 7.49 22.80 -30.34
CA THR A 495 6.92 21.48 -30.60
C THR A 495 5.82 21.11 -29.63
N ALA A 496 4.94 20.26 -30.10
CA ALA A 496 3.96 19.56 -29.27
C ALA A 496 4.05 18.07 -29.57
N ASN A 497 3.88 17.27 -28.54
CA ASN A 497 3.88 15.82 -28.72
C ASN A 497 2.78 15.14 -27.92
N VAL A 498 2.40 13.97 -28.40
CA VAL A 498 1.52 13.03 -27.73
C VAL A 498 2.09 11.62 -27.91
N GLY A 499 2.02 10.81 -26.89
CA GLY A 499 2.49 9.43 -26.93
C GLY A 499 1.61 8.51 -26.11
N TYR A 500 1.62 7.25 -26.50
CA TYR A 500 0.89 6.19 -25.83
C TYR A 500 1.74 4.93 -25.71
N ASP A 501 1.73 4.32 -24.51
CA ASP A 501 2.33 3.03 -24.24
C ASP A 501 1.24 2.02 -23.92
N THR A 502 1.31 0.83 -24.49
CA THR A 502 0.35 -0.24 -24.20
C THR A 502 0.52 -0.78 -22.80
N LYS A 503 1.76 -0.85 -22.29
CA LYS A 503 2.02 -1.25 -20.92
C LYS A 503 1.64 -0.12 -19.96
N GLY A 504 0.66 -0.40 -19.09
CA GLY A 504 0.16 0.59 -18.15
C GLY A 504 -0.76 1.64 -18.77
N GLU A 505 -1.23 1.45 -20.00
CA GLU A 505 -2.13 2.41 -20.68
C GLU A 505 -1.66 3.85 -20.51
N ASN A 506 -0.37 4.07 -20.70
CA ASN A 506 0.30 5.32 -20.38
C ASN A 506 0.09 6.34 -21.49
N LEU A 507 -0.59 7.44 -21.19
CA LEU A 507 -0.76 8.58 -22.07
C LEU A 507 0.22 9.68 -21.68
N ARG A 508 0.93 10.21 -22.66
CA ARG A 508 1.96 11.25 -22.47
C ARG A 508 1.68 12.43 -23.39
N GLY A 509 2.04 13.61 -22.93
CA GLY A 509 1.99 14.82 -23.73
C GLY A 509 3.00 15.85 -23.24
N GLY A 510 3.36 16.77 -24.10
CA GLY A 510 4.29 17.81 -23.73
C GLY A 510 4.44 18.91 -24.76
N LEU A 511 5.07 19.99 -24.34
CA LEU A 511 5.42 21.15 -25.16
C LEU A 511 6.92 21.38 -25.04
N GLY A 512 7.58 21.50 -26.18
CA GLY A 512 9.03 21.67 -26.27
C GLY A 512 9.41 23.00 -26.91
N LEU A 513 10.58 23.49 -26.53
CA LEU A 513 11.23 24.67 -27.09
C LEU A 513 12.66 24.33 -27.45
N ARG A 514 13.07 24.72 -28.63
CA ARG A 514 14.46 24.70 -29.09
C ARG A 514 14.94 26.11 -29.34
N VAL A 515 16.07 26.44 -28.78
CA VAL A 515 16.74 27.74 -29.03
C VAL A 515 18.16 27.50 -29.55
N ILE A 516 18.51 28.21 -30.58
CA ILE A 516 19.83 28.19 -31.17
C ILE A 516 20.48 29.54 -30.86
N PHE A 517 21.65 29.50 -30.25
CA PHE A 517 22.44 30.68 -29.93
C PHE A 517 23.55 30.90 -30.94
#